data_3980675e8b9b38b76bc430a1a57abab5
#
_entry.id   3980675e8b9b38b76bc430a1a57abab5
#
_cell.length_a   1.000
_cell.length_b   1.000
_cell.length_c   1.000
_cell.angle_alpha   90.00
_cell.angle_beta   90.00
_cell.angle_gamma   90.00
#
_symmetry.space_group_name_H-M   'P 1'
#
loop_
_entity.id
_entity.type
_entity.pdbx_description
1 polymer ?
#
loop_
_entity_poly.entity_id
_entity_poly.type
_entity_poly.pdbx_seq_one_letter_code
_entity_poly.pdbx_strand_id
1 'polypeptide(L)'
;MKILTFQHKDILNELKNKGVYLANINSFYKQQTPKCYNTVFNSIKVKEPGATQPIFGWKKVLNKELIVDSETIKRCLEMTYLEEDEYLLFELNIDDDKVSLQNFYNFVDARCEEEGIDPYYENFEEFPIDTIFEIEDGEIQATFSSIRKEYIENVYSYKKINNEYEITKINF
;
A
#
# COMPACT_ATOMS: atom_id res chain seq x y z
N MET A 1 8.77 -4.31 11.01
CA MET A 1 8.50 -2.93 10.48
C MET A 1 7.03 -2.61 10.66
N LYS A 2 6.70 -1.44 11.22
CA LYS A 2 5.31 -0.96 11.34
C LYS A 2 4.83 -0.41 10.00
N ILE A 3 3.61 -0.82 9.58
CA ILE A 3 2.96 -0.43 8.32
C ILE A 3 1.48 -0.17 8.58
N LEU A 4 0.92 0.85 7.93
CA LEU A 4 -0.52 1.06 7.84
C LEU A 4 -1.01 0.69 6.45
N THR A 5 -2.09 -0.08 6.35
CA THR A 5 -2.69 -0.42 5.06
C THR A 5 -4.21 -0.38 5.12
N PHE A 6 -4.82 0.14 4.06
CA PHE A 6 -6.27 0.15 3.90
C PHE A 6 -6.66 -1.05 3.05
N GLN A 7 -7.52 -1.90 3.58
CA GLN A 7 -7.96 -3.10 2.90
C GLN A 7 -9.46 -3.24 2.99
N HIS A 8 -10.08 -3.78 1.95
CA HIS A 8 -11.51 -4.03 1.92
C HIS A 8 -11.90 -4.95 3.08
N LYS A 9 -13.03 -4.65 3.74
CA LYS A 9 -13.51 -5.38 4.93
C LYS A 9 -13.67 -6.88 4.73
N ASP A 10 -13.89 -7.32 3.49
CA ASP A 10 -14.07 -8.74 3.16
C ASP A 10 -12.85 -9.60 3.48
N ILE A 11 -11.64 -9.01 3.51
CA ILE A 11 -10.44 -9.78 3.85
C ILE A 11 -10.45 -10.33 5.28
N LEU A 12 -11.25 -9.75 6.20
CA LEU A 12 -11.38 -10.26 7.56
C LEU A 12 -11.86 -11.71 7.59
N ASN A 13 -12.80 -12.06 6.70
CA ASN A 13 -13.30 -13.43 6.60
C ASN A 13 -12.22 -14.39 6.09
N GLU A 14 -11.42 -13.94 5.13
CA GLU A 14 -10.32 -14.74 4.61
C GLU A 14 -9.23 -14.95 5.68
N LEU A 15 -8.84 -13.90 6.38
CA LEU A 15 -7.89 -13.95 7.48
C LEU A 15 -8.37 -14.84 8.63
N LYS A 16 -9.67 -14.81 8.98
CA LYS A 16 -10.24 -15.71 10.00
C LYS A 16 -10.18 -17.16 9.59
N ASN A 17 -10.46 -17.48 8.33
CA ASN A 17 -10.58 -18.83 7.84
C ASN A 17 -9.25 -19.45 7.44
N LYS A 18 -8.34 -18.68 6.84
CA LYS A 18 -7.08 -19.16 6.26
C LYS A 18 -5.84 -18.70 7.03
N GLY A 19 -5.97 -17.69 7.91
CA GLY A 19 -4.85 -17.07 8.62
C GLY A 19 -3.98 -16.17 7.76
N VAL A 20 -4.20 -16.14 6.44
CA VAL A 20 -3.44 -15.34 5.47
C VAL A 20 -4.36 -14.82 4.37
N TYR A 21 -4.11 -13.59 3.96
CA TYR A 21 -4.68 -12.96 2.77
C TYR A 21 -3.59 -12.73 1.73
N LEU A 22 -3.85 -13.13 0.49
CA LEU A 22 -3.04 -12.84 -0.69
C LEU A 22 -3.84 -11.96 -1.64
N ALA A 23 -3.22 -10.92 -2.16
CA ALA A 23 -3.87 -10.13 -3.20
C ALA A 23 -3.95 -10.95 -4.49
N ASN A 24 -5.16 -11.29 -4.89
CA ASN A 24 -5.43 -12.12 -6.07
C ASN A 24 -6.10 -11.32 -7.21
N ILE A 25 -6.43 -10.06 -6.95
CA ILE A 25 -7.19 -9.24 -7.89
C ILE A 25 -6.20 -8.50 -8.79
N ASN A 26 -6.31 -8.72 -10.10
CA ASN A 26 -5.70 -7.83 -11.07
C ASN A 26 -6.41 -6.48 -10.98
N SER A 27 -5.81 -5.53 -10.25
CA SER A 27 -6.32 -4.18 -10.22
C SER A 27 -6.27 -3.56 -11.63
N PHE A 28 -7.19 -2.65 -11.90
CA PHE A 28 -7.19 -1.87 -13.14
C PHE A 28 -5.82 -1.23 -13.42
N TYR A 29 -5.21 -0.62 -12.41
CA TYR A 29 -3.90 0.01 -12.52
C TYR A 29 -2.77 -0.97 -12.88
N LYS A 30 -2.80 -2.19 -12.33
CA LYS A 30 -1.80 -3.19 -12.70
C LYS A 30 -1.94 -3.64 -14.15
N GLN A 31 -3.15 -3.67 -14.69
CA GLN A 31 -3.36 -4.02 -16.10
C GLN A 31 -2.80 -2.94 -17.03
N GLN A 32 -2.86 -1.67 -16.61
CA GLN A 32 -2.35 -0.54 -17.38
C GLN A 32 -0.84 -0.35 -17.21
N THR A 33 -0.31 -0.57 -15.99
CA THR A 33 1.10 -0.38 -15.67
C THR A 33 1.76 -1.63 -15.08
N PRO A 34 1.77 -2.75 -15.85
CA PRO A 34 2.27 -4.03 -15.34
C PRO A 34 3.75 -4.02 -15.01
N LYS A 35 4.58 -3.22 -15.71
CA LYS A 35 6.02 -3.15 -15.45
C LYS A 35 6.29 -2.52 -14.09
N CYS A 36 5.66 -1.38 -13.77
CA CYS A 36 5.80 -0.71 -12.46
C CYS A 36 5.39 -1.64 -11.32
N TYR A 37 4.22 -2.28 -11.43
CA TYR A 37 3.75 -3.21 -10.40
C TYR A 37 4.63 -4.44 -10.24
N ASN A 38 5.12 -5.00 -11.35
CA ASN A 38 6.05 -6.13 -11.30
C ASN A 38 7.40 -5.73 -10.69
N THR A 39 7.89 -4.52 -10.97
CA THR A 39 9.14 -4.01 -10.41
C THR A 39 9.07 -3.95 -8.89
N VAL A 40 8.03 -3.31 -8.31
CA VAL A 40 7.89 -3.24 -6.85
C VAL A 40 7.58 -4.60 -6.22
N PHE A 41 6.83 -5.49 -6.90
CA PHE A 41 6.61 -6.84 -6.41
C PHE A 41 7.89 -7.67 -6.40
N ASN A 42 8.70 -7.56 -7.44
CA ASN A 42 9.95 -8.30 -7.56
C ASN A 42 11.03 -7.84 -6.57
N SER A 43 10.97 -6.59 -6.09
CA SER A 43 11.90 -6.06 -5.09
C SER A 43 11.68 -6.63 -3.67
N ILE A 44 10.54 -7.27 -3.39
CA ILE A 44 10.31 -7.99 -2.13
C ILE A 44 11.24 -9.20 -2.04
N LYS A 45 12.12 -9.23 -1.03
CA LYS A 45 13.11 -10.29 -0.87
C LYS A 45 12.49 -11.65 -0.55
N VAL A 46 11.58 -11.66 0.42
CA VAL A 46 10.88 -12.88 0.86
C VAL A 46 9.38 -12.74 0.59
N LYS A 47 8.89 -13.49 -0.38
CA LYS A 47 7.47 -13.48 -0.77
C LYS A 47 6.71 -14.65 -0.16
N GLU A 48 5.44 -14.42 0.14
CA GLU A 48 4.52 -15.48 0.54
C GLU A 48 4.31 -16.48 -0.61
N PRO A 49 4.39 -17.79 -0.35
CA PRO A 49 4.08 -18.79 -1.36
C PRO A 49 2.67 -18.60 -1.96
N GLY A 50 2.59 -18.60 -3.28
CA GLY A 50 1.34 -18.38 -4.00
C GLY A 50 0.95 -16.92 -4.22
N ALA A 51 1.67 -15.96 -3.64
CA ALA A 51 1.44 -14.55 -3.92
C ALA A 51 1.86 -14.20 -5.37
N THR A 52 1.00 -13.49 -6.07
CA THR A 52 1.24 -13.05 -7.46
C THR A 52 1.11 -11.54 -7.64
N GLN A 53 0.69 -10.85 -6.57
CA GLN A 53 0.34 -9.44 -6.58
C GLN A 53 0.94 -8.73 -5.36
N PRO A 54 1.35 -7.46 -5.50
CA PRO A 54 1.71 -6.63 -4.37
C PRO A 54 0.49 -6.21 -3.57
N ILE A 55 0.67 -6.08 -2.26
CA ILE A 55 -0.19 -5.34 -1.36
C ILE A 55 0.55 -4.07 -0.99
N PHE A 56 -0.15 -2.94 -0.99
CA PHE A 56 0.43 -1.65 -0.66
C PHE A 56 0.00 -1.18 0.73
N GLY A 57 0.92 -0.53 1.41
CA GLY A 57 0.69 0.14 2.68
C GLY A 57 1.59 1.36 2.80
N TRP A 58 1.55 2.00 3.94
CA TRP A 58 2.31 3.21 4.23
C TRP A 58 3.34 2.94 5.31
N LYS A 59 4.59 3.35 5.08
CA LYS A 59 5.67 3.33 6.06
C LYS A 59 5.88 4.71 6.68
N LYS A 60 5.69 5.77 5.89
CA LYS A 60 5.88 7.16 6.30
C LYS A 60 4.87 8.04 5.58
N VAL A 61 4.19 8.90 6.31
CA VAL A 61 3.21 9.87 5.79
C VAL A 61 3.45 11.21 6.48
N LEU A 62 3.33 12.32 5.76
CA LEU A 62 3.58 13.67 6.26
C LEU A 62 4.99 13.85 6.86
N ASN A 63 5.98 13.16 6.30
CA ASN A 63 7.35 13.13 6.84
C ASN A 63 7.45 12.71 8.32
N LYS A 64 6.45 12.02 8.86
CA LYS A 64 6.39 11.56 10.26
C LYS A 64 6.32 10.04 10.33
N GLU A 65 6.72 9.51 11.47
CA GLU A 65 6.38 8.13 11.82
C GLU A 65 4.86 7.95 11.86
N LEU A 66 4.40 6.75 11.47
CA LEU A 66 2.98 6.46 11.38
C LEU A 66 2.31 6.48 12.75
N ILE A 67 1.30 7.33 12.86
CA ILE A 67 0.36 7.40 13.98
C ILE A 67 -1.03 7.20 13.41
N VAL A 68 -1.87 6.41 14.08
CA VAL A 68 -3.27 6.24 13.70
C VAL A 68 -4.07 7.41 14.24
N ASP A 69 -4.15 8.48 13.46
CA ASP A 69 -4.91 9.68 13.75
C ASP A 69 -5.68 10.19 12.51
N SER A 70 -6.52 11.19 12.72
CA SER A 70 -7.37 11.77 11.67
C SER A 70 -6.54 12.38 10.53
N GLU A 71 -5.42 13.03 10.81
CA GLU A 71 -4.56 13.67 9.81
C GLU A 71 -3.89 12.62 8.91
N THR A 72 -3.34 11.56 9.48
CA THR A 72 -2.72 10.45 8.76
C THR A 72 -3.74 9.73 7.88
N ILE A 73 -4.93 9.40 8.42
CA ILE A 73 -6.00 8.75 7.65
C ILE A 73 -6.43 9.62 6.48
N LYS A 74 -6.69 10.90 6.72
CA LYS A 74 -7.08 11.85 5.68
C LYS A 74 -6.05 11.88 4.56
N ARG A 75 -4.78 12.01 4.90
CA ARG A 75 -3.69 12.08 3.92
C ARG A 75 -3.57 10.79 3.10
N CYS A 76 -3.64 9.63 3.73
CA CYS A 76 -3.60 8.35 3.03
C CYS A 76 -4.78 8.19 2.05
N LEU A 77 -5.99 8.55 2.46
CA LEU A 77 -7.18 8.45 1.62
C LEU A 77 -7.14 9.40 0.43
N GLU A 78 -6.64 10.64 0.63
CA GLU A 78 -6.43 11.59 -0.46
C GLU A 78 -5.48 11.04 -1.54
N MET A 79 -4.44 10.32 -1.13
CA MET A 79 -3.46 9.71 -2.06
C MET A 79 -3.96 8.45 -2.76
N THR A 80 -4.91 7.71 -2.15
CA THR A 80 -5.35 6.41 -2.66
C THR A 80 -6.73 6.43 -3.31
N TYR A 81 -7.50 7.49 -3.14
CA TYR A 81 -8.88 7.64 -3.67
C TYR A 81 -9.80 6.47 -3.28
N LEU A 82 -9.65 5.93 -2.07
CA LEU A 82 -10.46 4.83 -1.58
C LEU A 82 -11.82 5.32 -1.06
N GLU A 83 -12.87 4.51 -1.26
CA GLU A 83 -14.19 4.75 -0.67
C GLU A 83 -14.18 4.42 0.82
N GLU A 84 -14.60 5.36 1.67
CA GLU A 84 -14.42 5.30 3.12
C GLU A 84 -15.16 4.12 3.79
N ASP A 85 -16.36 3.79 3.33
CA ASP A 85 -17.26 2.83 4.02
C ASP A 85 -16.92 1.35 3.78
N GLU A 86 -16.08 1.05 2.79
CA GLU A 86 -15.74 -0.33 2.41
C GLU A 86 -14.40 -0.81 2.93
N TYR A 87 -13.56 0.10 3.40
CA TYR A 87 -12.19 -0.19 3.81
C TYR A 87 -12.01 -0.10 5.32
N LEU A 88 -11.10 -0.90 5.82
CA LEU A 88 -10.59 -0.87 7.19
C LEU A 88 -9.12 -0.50 7.17
N LEU A 89 -8.66 0.15 8.22
CA LEU A 89 -7.26 0.42 8.43
C LEU A 89 -6.64 -0.69 9.29
N PHE A 90 -5.62 -1.33 8.74
CA PHE A 90 -4.81 -2.34 9.43
C PHE A 90 -3.48 -1.72 9.84
N GLU A 91 -3.14 -1.87 11.10
CA GLU A 91 -1.82 -1.63 11.64
C GLU A 91 -1.09 -2.96 11.72
N LEU A 92 0.00 -3.07 10.96
CA LEU A 92 0.75 -4.32 10.78
C LEU A 92 2.17 -4.16 11.31
N ASN A 93 2.72 -5.26 11.81
CA ASN A 93 4.14 -5.41 12.07
C ASN A 93 4.68 -6.58 11.23
N ILE A 94 5.46 -6.24 10.20
CA ILE A 94 5.98 -7.21 9.21
C ILE A 94 7.51 -7.22 9.28
N ASP A 95 8.14 -8.38 9.11
CA ASP A 95 9.59 -8.51 9.03
C ASP A 95 10.14 -7.70 7.85
N ASP A 96 11.27 -7.06 8.04
CA ASP A 96 11.84 -6.12 7.06
C ASP A 96 12.23 -6.78 5.73
N ASP A 97 12.58 -8.06 5.74
CA ASP A 97 12.91 -8.83 4.53
C ASP A 97 11.68 -9.19 3.67
N LYS A 98 10.48 -9.06 4.23
CA LYS A 98 9.19 -9.29 3.55
C LYS A 98 8.57 -8.01 2.99
N VAL A 99 9.24 -6.87 3.16
CA VAL A 99 8.77 -5.55 2.73
C VAL A 99 9.77 -4.93 1.78
N SER A 100 9.28 -4.30 0.74
CA SER A 100 10.03 -3.37 -0.10
C SER A 100 9.48 -1.96 0.12
N LEU A 101 10.34 -0.97 0.20
CA LEU A 101 9.97 0.42 0.36
C LEU A 101 10.18 1.17 -0.94
N GLN A 102 9.26 2.05 -1.28
CA GLN A 102 9.33 2.94 -2.43
C GLN A 102 8.85 4.36 -2.09
N ASN A 103 9.36 5.33 -2.82
CA ASN A 103 8.82 6.67 -2.82
C ASN A 103 7.50 6.69 -3.57
N PHE A 104 6.44 7.17 -2.91
CA PHE A 104 5.09 7.17 -3.49
C PHE A 104 5.01 8.02 -4.77
N TYR A 105 5.60 9.22 -4.77
CA TYR A 105 5.52 10.12 -5.93
C TYR A 105 6.32 9.57 -7.11
N ASN A 106 7.53 9.07 -6.87
CA ASN A 106 8.33 8.47 -7.93
C ASN A 106 7.63 7.23 -8.53
N PHE A 107 6.89 6.46 -7.71
CA PHE A 107 6.08 5.35 -8.19
C PHE A 107 4.89 5.82 -9.04
N VAL A 108 4.24 6.94 -8.65
CA VAL A 108 3.17 7.55 -9.46
C VAL A 108 3.71 8.06 -10.77
N ASP A 109 4.86 8.76 -10.78
CA ASP A 109 5.49 9.27 -11.98
C ASP A 109 5.86 8.12 -12.94
N ALA A 110 6.47 7.04 -12.43
CA ALA A 110 6.78 5.86 -13.22
C ALA A 110 5.54 5.25 -13.88
N ARG A 111 4.39 5.25 -13.18
CA ARG A 111 3.12 4.78 -13.74
C ARG A 111 2.59 5.72 -14.82
N CYS A 112 2.66 7.04 -14.61
CA CYS A 112 2.27 8.03 -15.62
C CYS A 112 3.08 7.86 -16.90
N GLU A 113 4.40 7.62 -16.78
CA GLU A 113 5.27 7.32 -17.91
C GLU A 113 4.86 6.01 -18.63
N GLU A 114 4.58 4.95 -17.89
CA GLU A 114 4.16 3.66 -18.47
C GLU A 114 2.80 3.76 -19.18
N GLU A 115 1.88 4.59 -18.65
CA GLU A 115 0.56 4.86 -19.26
C GLU A 115 0.64 5.86 -20.42
N GLY A 116 1.77 6.58 -20.59
CA GLY A 116 1.91 7.64 -21.58
C GLY A 116 1.14 8.93 -21.21
N ILE A 117 0.91 9.15 -19.93
CA ILE A 117 0.31 10.37 -19.36
C ILE A 117 1.44 11.34 -19.04
N ASP A 118 1.54 12.45 -19.77
CA ASP A 118 2.63 13.44 -19.64
C ASP A 118 4.04 12.80 -19.67
N PRO A 119 4.39 12.01 -20.71
CA PRO A 119 5.67 11.32 -20.75
C PRO A 119 6.81 12.32 -20.91
N TYR A 120 7.83 12.20 -20.04
CA TYR A 120 9.09 12.91 -20.15
C TYR A 120 10.09 12.20 -21.08
N TYR A 121 9.89 10.90 -21.30
CA TYR A 121 10.74 10.03 -22.10
C TYR A 121 10.01 9.62 -23.38
N GLU A 122 10.75 9.37 -24.46
CA GLU A 122 10.16 8.92 -25.73
C GLU A 122 9.51 7.54 -25.59
N ASN A 123 10.03 6.72 -24.66
CA ASN A 123 9.43 5.45 -24.30
C ASN A 123 9.75 5.08 -22.84
N PHE A 124 8.92 4.25 -22.23
CA PHE A 124 9.07 3.85 -20.83
C PHE A 124 10.40 3.12 -20.53
N GLU A 125 11.02 2.47 -21.52
CA GLU A 125 12.30 1.77 -21.33
C GLU A 125 13.45 2.74 -20.96
N GLU A 126 13.30 4.03 -21.27
CA GLU A 126 14.28 5.09 -20.95
C GLU A 126 14.02 5.68 -19.55
N PHE A 127 12.86 5.41 -18.94
CA PHE A 127 12.53 5.89 -17.60
C PHE A 127 13.45 5.24 -16.56
N PRO A 128 14.11 6.04 -15.67
CA PRO A 128 14.99 5.50 -14.63
C PRO A 128 14.17 4.84 -13.51
N ILE A 129 13.64 3.66 -13.77
CA ILE A 129 12.69 2.93 -12.90
C ILE A 129 13.24 2.74 -11.47
N ASP A 130 14.55 2.70 -11.28
CA ASP A 130 15.17 2.54 -9.96
C ASP A 130 14.94 3.75 -9.05
N THR A 131 14.56 4.92 -9.60
CA THR A 131 14.25 6.12 -8.81
C THR A 131 13.06 5.90 -7.87
N ILE A 132 12.18 4.94 -8.16
CA ILE A 132 11.08 4.59 -7.23
C ILE A 132 11.59 4.13 -5.86
N PHE A 133 12.81 3.61 -5.76
CA PHE A 133 13.40 3.13 -4.51
C PHE A 133 14.23 4.19 -3.77
N GLU A 134 14.26 5.43 -4.25
CA GLU A 134 14.87 6.57 -3.56
C GLU A 134 13.95 7.09 -2.46
N ILE A 135 14.18 6.64 -1.22
CA ILE A 135 13.26 6.82 -0.08
C ILE A 135 13.71 7.88 0.94
N GLU A 136 14.65 8.75 0.60
CA GLU A 136 15.25 9.69 1.55
C GLU A 136 14.21 10.68 2.10
N ASP A 137 13.34 11.19 1.24
CA ASP A 137 12.31 12.16 1.59
C ASP A 137 10.92 11.81 1.05
N GLY A 138 9.87 12.36 1.67
CA GLY A 138 8.49 12.32 1.18
C GLY A 138 7.64 11.20 1.80
N GLU A 139 6.62 10.83 1.07
CA GLU A 139 5.68 9.78 1.43
C GLU A 139 6.27 8.43 1.04
N ILE A 140 6.48 7.56 2.03
CA ILE A 140 7.07 6.23 1.79
C ILE A 140 5.99 5.17 1.83
N GLN A 141 5.81 4.55 0.68
CA GLN A 141 4.92 3.41 0.52
C GLN A 141 5.67 2.11 0.78
N ALA A 142 5.00 1.15 1.40
CA ALA A 142 5.51 -0.19 1.63
C ALA A 142 4.78 -1.17 0.71
N THR A 143 5.52 -2.09 0.11
CA THR A 143 4.99 -3.18 -0.71
C THR A 143 5.34 -4.51 -0.06
N PHE A 144 4.36 -5.39 0.08
CA PHE A 144 4.50 -6.73 0.65
C PHE A 144 3.57 -7.72 -0.06
N SER A 145 3.74 -9.02 0.19
CA SER A 145 3.08 -10.06 -0.60
C SER A 145 1.88 -10.72 0.07
N SER A 146 1.71 -10.52 1.37
CA SER A 146 0.60 -11.11 2.14
C SER A 146 0.28 -10.30 3.39
N ILE A 147 -0.96 -10.42 3.88
CA ILE A 147 -1.31 -10.06 5.24
C ILE A 147 -1.55 -11.37 6.00
N ARG A 148 -0.75 -11.64 7.02
CA ARG A 148 -0.96 -12.76 7.92
C ARG A 148 -1.59 -12.29 9.22
N LYS A 149 -2.38 -13.15 9.85
CA LYS A 149 -3.04 -12.81 11.12
C LYS A 149 -2.03 -12.40 12.21
N GLU A 150 -0.87 -13.04 12.24
CA GLU A 150 0.21 -12.75 13.19
C GLU A 150 0.92 -11.40 12.95
N TYR A 151 0.73 -10.76 11.77
CA TYR A 151 1.27 -9.42 11.51
C TYR A 151 0.35 -8.32 12.03
N ILE A 152 -0.92 -8.63 12.31
CA ILE A 152 -1.93 -7.63 12.66
C ILE A 152 -1.79 -7.24 14.12
N GLU A 153 -1.40 -5.99 14.38
CA GLU A 153 -1.40 -5.41 15.72
C GLU A 153 -2.77 -4.84 16.07
N ASN A 154 -3.38 -4.12 15.13
CA ASN A 154 -4.68 -3.52 15.32
C ASN A 154 -5.45 -3.42 14.00
N VAL A 155 -6.78 -3.39 14.12
CA VAL A 155 -7.70 -3.07 13.01
C VAL A 155 -8.62 -1.95 13.45
N TYR A 156 -8.86 -1.00 12.56
CA TYR A 156 -9.71 0.16 12.83
C TYR A 156 -10.75 0.33 11.73
N SER A 157 -11.97 0.68 12.13
CA SER A 157 -12.91 1.39 11.27
C SER A 157 -12.71 2.89 11.45
N TYR A 158 -13.07 3.66 10.44
CA TYR A 158 -13.02 5.10 10.49
C TYR A 158 -14.24 5.69 9.77
N LYS A 159 -14.68 6.85 10.23
CA LYS A 159 -15.83 7.56 9.66
C LYS A 159 -15.55 9.05 9.67
N LYS A 160 -15.81 9.72 8.55
CA LYS A 160 -15.66 11.16 8.44
C LYS A 160 -16.82 11.88 9.14
N ILE A 161 -16.50 12.76 10.07
CA ILE A 161 -17.43 13.62 10.79
C ILE A 161 -16.85 15.04 10.82
N ASN A 162 -17.55 16.01 10.23
CA ASN A 162 -17.12 17.41 10.24
C ASN A 162 -15.66 17.66 9.77
N ASN A 163 -15.24 17.02 8.68
CA ASN A 163 -13.88 17.05 8.11
C ASN A 163 -12.77 16.39 8.95
N GLU A 164 -13.10 15.70 10.02
CA GLU A 164 -12.22 14.86 10.81
C GLU A 164 -12.64 13.40 10.73
N TYR A 165 -11.73 12.48 11.06
CA TYR A 165 -12.03 11.06 11.11
C TYR A 165 -12.18 10.60 12.57
N GLU A 166 -13.37 10.10 12.91
CA GLU A 166 -13.57 9.31 14.12
C GLU A 166 -13.07 7.89 13.88
N ILE A 167 -12.17 7.42 14.75
CA ILE A 167 -11.45 6.16 14.60
C ILE A 167 -11.91 5.21 15.71
N THR A 168 -12.34 4.02 15.33
CA THR A 168 -12.80 3.01 16.28
C THR A 168 -12.00 1.72 16.08
N LYS A 169 -11.34 1.25 17.15
CA LYS A 169 -10.62 -0.03 17.14
C LYS A 169 -11.64 -1.18 17.10
N ILE A 170 -11.37 -2.14 16.20
CA ILE A 170 -12.18 -3.35 16.03
C ILE A 170 -11.47 -4.52 16.71
N ASN A 171 -12.20 -5.32 17.47
CA ASN A 171 -11.70 -6.60 17.98
C ASN A 171 -11.69 -7.65 16.84
N PHE A 172 -10.52 -8.13 16.51
CA PHE A 172 -10.30 -9.06 15.42
C PHE A 172 -9.64 -10.37 15.89
#